data_2a24fe317c1c893a50d07328cce6255c
#
_entry.id   2a24fe317c1c893a50d07328cce6255c
#
_cell.length_a   1.000
_cell.length_b   1.000
_cell.length_c   1.000
_cell.angle_alpha   90.00
_cell.angle_beta   90.00
_cell.angle_gamma   90.00
#
_symmetry.space_group_name_H-M   'P 1'
#
loop_
_entity.id
_entity.type
_entity.pdbx_description
1 polymer ?
#
loop_
_entity_poly.entity_id
_entity_poly.type
_entity_poly.pdbx_seq_one_letter_code
_entity_poly.pdbx_strand_id
1 'polypeptide(L)'
;MFQPDLLKNKTILITGGGTGLGKSMATKFGELGANLIITSRRQNVLDDAAEELRKTGADVLPHSCDVRDPLAITELLEKVKSKFKSIDCLLNNAAGNFISPTENLSENAFKVVVDIVLLGTFNMTLAVGKEMINQKKGTILNIVTTYAWTGSGYVVPSSAAKAGVVAITRSLAVEWAKYG
;
A
#
# COMPACT_ATOMS: atom_id res chain seq x y z
N MET A 1 4.24 -3.73 24.13
CA MET A 1 3.63 -2.39 24.04
C MET A 1 4.64 -1.50 23.32
N PHE A 2 4.23 -0.71 22.34
CA PHE A 2 5.15 0.16 21.61
C PHE A 2 5.51 1.39 22.45
N GLN A 3 6.74 1.89 22.28
CA GLN A 3 7.14 3.15 22.91
C GLN A 3 6.35 4.33 22.30
N PRO A 4 5.98 5.35 23.08
CA PRO A 4 5.45 6.60 22.54
C PRO A 4 6.41 7.19 21.49
N ASP A 5 5.87 7.86 20.48
CA ASP A 5 6.66 8.54 19.43
C ASP A 5 7.60 7.64 18.63
N LEU A 6 7.42 6.30 18.64
CA LEU A 6 8.27 5.34 17.91
C LEU A 6 8.44 5.69 16.42
N LEU A 7 7.38 6.27 15.80
CA LEU A 7 7.36 6.64 14.38
C LEU A 7 7.43 8.16 14.17
N LYS A 8 7.84 8.91 15.18
CA LYS A 8 8.01 10.36 15.08
C LYS A 8 8.92 10.75 13.93
N ASN A 9 8.48 11.72 13.13
CA ASN A 9 9.17 12.18 11.92
C ASN A 9 9.28 11.13 10.80
N LYS A 10 8.56 10.03 10.89
CA LYS A 10 8.44 9.06 9.79
C LYS A 10 7.23 9.40 8.94
N THR A 11 7.39 9.32 7.63
CA THR A 11 6.30 9.49 6.68
C THR A 11 5.94 8.14 6.06
N ILE A 12 4.70 7.72 6.22
CA ILE A 12 4.20 6.41 5.79
C ILE A 12 3.13 6.59 4.73
N LEU A 13 3.34 6.01 3.55
CA LEU A 13 2.35 5.96 2.48
C LEU A 13 1.61 4.62 2.53
N ILE A 14 0.25 4.70 2.57
CA ILE A 14 -0.62 3.54 2.75
C ILE A 14 -1.60 3.46 1.59
N THR A 15 -1.49 2.44 0.76
CA THR A 15 -2.50 2.17 -0.27
C THR A 15 -3.71 1.46 0.33
N GLY A 16 -4.93 1.87 -0.06
CA GLY A 16 -6.15 1.40 0.57
C GLY A 16 -6.31 1.91 2.01
N GLY A 17 -5.72 3.08 2.33
CA GLY A 17 -5.68 3.65 3.68
C GLY A 17 -6.97 4.27 4.19
N GLY A 18 -8.02 4.37 3.36
CA GLY A 18 -9.29 5.02 3.74
C GLY A 18 -10.25 4.14 4.53
N THR A 19 -10.09 2.82 4.54
CA THR A 19 -11.02 1.87 5.19
C THR A 19 -10.30 0.63 5.73
N GLY A 20 -11.00 -0.16 6.54
CA GLY A 20 -10.59 -1.52 6.95
C GLY A 20 -9.19 -1.58 7.56
N LEU A 21 -8.40 -2.59 7.18
CA LEU A 21 -7.05 -2.81 7.70
C LEU A 21 -6.12 -1.62 7.45
N GLY A 22 -6.18 -1.02 6.26
CA GLY A 22 -5.34 0.13 5.92
C GLY A 22 -5.58 1.32 6.85
N LYS A 23 -6.85 1.67 7.11
CA LYS A 23 -7.22 2.73 8.05
C LYS A 23 -6.83 2.37 9.49
N SER A 24 -7.05 1.12 9.92
CA SER A 24 -6.67 0.67 11.27
C SER A 24 -5.16 0.77 11.50
N MET A 25 -4.34 0.36 10.52
CA MET A 25 -2.88 0.51 10.59
C MET A 25 -2.48 1.99 10.57
N ALA A 26 -3.11 2.80 9.71
CA ALA A 26 -2.87 4.25 9.67
C ALA A 26 -3.15 4.91 11.02
N THR A 27 -4.26 4.56 11.69
CA THR A 27 -4.58 5.05 13.04
C THR A 27 -3.45 4.72 14.01
N LYS A 28 -3.00 3.46 14.01
CA LYS A 28 -1.91 3.06 14.92
C LYS A 28 -0.59 3.76 14.63
N PHE A 29 -0.26 3.97 13.36
CA PHE A 29 0.95 4.71 12.99
C PHE A 29 0.84 6.20 13.38
N GLY A 30 -0.33 6.81 13.23
CA GLY A 30 -0.58 8.18 13.69
C GLY A 30 -0.41 8.32 15.19
N GLU A 31 -0.98 7.41 16.00
CA GLU A 31 -0.81 7.35 17.45
C GLU A 31 0.67 7.21 17.90
N LEU A 32 1.52 6.67 17.03
CA LEU A 32 2.95 6.51 17.26
C LEU A 32 3.78 7.67 16.67
N GLY A 33 3.13 8.75 16.19
CA GLY A 33 3.75 9.99 15.78
C GLY A 33 4.13 10.05 14.28
N ALA A 34 3.66 9.13 13.44
CA ALA A 34 3.94 9.18 12.00
C ALA A 34 3.14 10.26 11.28
N ASN A 35 3.72 10.84 10.23
CA ASN A 35 2.98 11.51 9.17
C ASN A 35 2.39 10.47 8.23
N LEU A 36 1.18 10.70 7.76
CA LEU A 36 0.42 9.72 6.99
C LEU A 36 0.08 10.24 5.60
N ILE A 37 0.31 9.39 4.59
CA ILE A 37 -0.24 9.57 3.26
C ILE A 37 -1.17 8.40 3.03
N ILE A 38 -2.46 8.69 2.85
CA ILE A 38 -3.46 7.65 2.59
C ILE A 38 -3.99 7.80 1.17
N THR A 39 -4.03 6.70 0.44
CA THR A 39 -4.50 6.71 -0.95
C THR A 39 -5.46 5.58 -1.26
N SER A 40 -6.42 5.85 -2.09
CA SER A 40 -7.39 4.94 -2.69
C SER A 40 -8.07 5.63 -3.87
N ARG A 41 -9.01 4.97 -4.55
CA ARG A 41 -9.73 5.55 -5.70
C ARG A 41 -10.80 6.58 -5.34
N ARG A 42 -11.28 6.64 -4.09
CA ARG A 42 -12.42 7.46 -3.68
C ARG A 42 -11.96 8.57 -2.74
N GLN A 43 -11.89 9.80 -3.25
CA GLN A 43 -11.42 10.96 -2.49
C GLN A 43 -12.27 11.23 -1.25
N ASN A 44 -13.61 11.20 -1.37
CA ASN A 44 -14.50 11.44 -0.24
C ASN A 44 -14.25 10.49 0.94
N VAL A 45 -14.00 9.20 0.66
CA VAL A 45 -13.66 8.21 1.71
C VAL A 45 -12.32 8.49 2.36
N LEU A 46 -11.37 9.02 1.58
CA LEU A 46 -10.07 9.43 2.11
C LEU A 46 -10.17 10.68 2.97
N ASP A 47 -11.02 11.64 2.59
CA ASP A 47 -11.23 12.88 3.35
C ASP A 47 -11.85 12.58 4.71
N ASP A 48 -12.90 11.74 4.76
CA ASP A 48 -13.51 11.28 6.01
C ASP A 48 -12.49 10.54 6.91
N ALA A 49 -11.69 9.65 6.31
CA ALA A 49 -10.65 8.93 7.05
C ALA A 49 -9.56 9.88 7.56
N ALA A 50 -9.18 10.89 6.77
CA ALA A 50 -8.15 11.85 7.16
C ALA A 50 -8.60 12.72 8.35
N GLU A 51 -9.89 13.11 8.42
CA GLU A 51 -10.44 13.82 9.58
C GLU A 51 -10.30 13.00 10.87
N GLU A 52 -10.60 11.71 10.80
CA GLU A 52 -10.44 10.82 11.96
C GLU A 52 -8.96 10.61 12.31
N LEU A 53 -8.10 10.40 11.32
CA LEU A 53 -6.67 10.16 11.54
C LEU A 53 -5.96 11.39 12.13
N ARG A 54 -6.35 12.61 11.76
CA ARG A 54 -5.81 13.85 12.37
C ARG A 54 -6.05 13.95 13.87
N LYS A 55 -7.08 13.27 14.40
CA LYS A 55 -7.34 13.21 15.86
C LYS A 55 -6.24 12.49 16.63
N THR A 56 -5.41 11.69 15.96
CA THR A 56 -4.21 11.07 16.56
C THR A 56 -3.04 12.05 16.73
N GLY A 57 -3.14 13.27 16.19
CA GLY A 57 -2.05 14.24 16.11
C GLY A 57 -1.21 14.13 14.83
N ALA A 58 -1.51 13.18 13.96
CA ALA A 58 -0.77 12.98 12.71
C ALA A 58 -1.05 14.09 11.68
N ASP A 59 -0.02 14.48 10.94
CA ASP A 59 -0.22 15.22 9.69
C ASP A 59 -0.62 14.23 8.57
N VAL A 60 -1.77 14.46 7.94
CA VAL A 60 -2.38 13.52 7.01
C VAL A 60 -2.55 14.15 5.64
N LEU A 61 -2.05 13.49 4.60
CA LEU A 61 -2.28 13.79 3.18
C LEU A 61 -3.22 12.72 2.59
N PRO A 62 -4.52 12.99 2.43
CA PRO A 62 -5.41 12.16 1.63
C PRO A 62 -5.25 12.53 0.15
N HIS A 63 -5.05 11.55 -0.74
CA HIS A 63 -5.00 11.80 -2.18
C HIS A 63 -5.50 10.60 -2.96
N SER A 64 -6.46 10.83 -3.87
CA SER A 64 -7.00 9.76 -4.70
C SER A 64 -5.95 9.29 -5.72
N CYS A 65 -5.77 7.97 -5.81
CA CYS A 65 -4.89 7.35 -6.79
C CYS A 65 -5.38 5.92 -7.06
N ASP A 66 -5.46 5.57 -8.33
CA ASP A 66 -5.60 4.18 -8.74
C ASP A 66 -4.19 3.57 -8.90
N VAL A 67 -3.87 2.57 -8.10
CA VAL A 67 -2.57 1.89 -8.13
C VAL A 67 -2.26 1.21 -9.47
N ARG A 68 -3.26 1.06 -10.35
CA ARG A 68 -3.10 0.53 -11.70
C ARG A 68 -2.62 1.59 -12.70
N ASP A 69 -2.72 2.87 -12.34
CA ASP A 69 -2.41 3.99 -13.23
C ASP A 69 -1.06 4.65 -12.84
N PRO A 70 -0.02 4.47 -13.66
CA PRO A 70 1.29 5.08 -13.41
C PRO A 70 1.27 6.61 -13.40
N LEU A 71 0.38 7.26 -14.15
CA LEU A 71 0.26 8.71 -14.15
C LEU A 71 -0.33 9.22 -12.84
N ALA A 72 -1.40 8.59 -12.34
CA ALA A 72 -1.97 8.91 -11.04
C ALA A 72 -0.96 8.68 -9.89
N ILE A 73 -0.09 7.68 -10.00
CA ILE A 73 0.99 7.45 -9.03
C ILE A 73 2.01 8.58 -9.08
N THR A 74 2.38 9.05 -10.28
CA THR A 74 3.30 10.18 -10.44
C THR A 74 2.73 11.44 -9.79
N GLU A 75 1.47 11.77 -10.05
CA GLU A 75 0.78 12.91 -9.45
C GLU A 75 0.73 12.82 -7.92
N LEU A 76 0.45 11.62 -7.38
CA LEU A 76 0.51 11.37 -5.94
C LEU A 76 1.90 11.70 -5.38
N LEU A 77 2.97 11.22 -6.02
CA LEU A 77 4.34 11.45 -5.55
C LEU A 77 4.74 12.94 -5.62
N GLU A 78 4.28 13.68 -6.62
CA GLU A 78 4.48 15.14 -6.68
C GLU A 78 3.78 15.85 -5.50
N LYS A 79 2.55 15.46 -5.16
CA LYS A 79 1.85 15.98 -3.97
C LYS A 79 2.58 15.62 -2.68
N VAL A 80 3.09 14.39 -2.58
CA VAL A 80 3.89 13.99 -1.42
C VAL A 80 5.14 14.85 -1.29
N LYS A 81 5.91 15.05 -2.36
CA LYS A 81 7.12 15.87 -2.36
C LYS A 81 6.84 17.33 -1.98
N SER A 82 5.69 17.87 -2.36
CA SER A 82 5.32 19.25 -2.00
C SER A 82 5.00 19.42 -0.51
N LYS A 83 4.62 18.35 0.20
CA LYS A 83 4.20 18.38 1.61
C LYS A 83 5.24 17.76 2.54
N PHE A 84 5.83 16.63 2.15
CA PHE A 84 6.76 15.87 2.97
C PHE A 84 8.12 15.72 2.28
N LYS A 85 9.19 15.71 3.07
CA LYS A 85 10.57 15.62 2.53
C LYS A 85 10.92 14.26 1.95
N SER A 86 10.30 13.18 2.47
CA SER A 86 10.65 11.81 2.12
C SER A 86 9.50 10.86 2.44
N ILE A 87 9.54 9.66 1.86
CA ILE A 87 8.70 8.53 2.26
C ILE A 87 9.62 7.52 2.96
N ASP A 88 9.39 7.27 4.24
CA ASP A 88 10.17 6.30 5.01
C ASP A 88 9.62 4.88 4.89
N CYS A 89 8.29 4.74 4.73
CA CYS A 89 7.65 3.44 4.58
C CYS A 89 6.53 3.49 3.53
N LEU A 90 6.49 2.47 2.68
CA LEU A 90 5.36 2.16 1.80
C LEU A 90 4.62 0.94 2.35
N LEU A 91 3.34 1.10 2.65
CA LEU A 91 2.45 -0.01 2.98
C LEU A 91 1.53 -0.32 1.81
N ASN A 92 1.84 -1.38 1.06
CA ASN A 92 0.99 -1.89 0.00
C ASN A 92 -0.13 -2.76 0.60
N ASN A 93 -1.29 -2.14 0.79
CA ASN A 93 -2.47 -2.78 1.36
C ASN A 93 -3.67 -2.77 0.41
N ALA A 94 -3.67 -1.94 -0.64
CA ALA A 94 -4.75 -1.94 -1.63
C ALA A 94 -4.96 -3.34 -2.21
N ALA A 95 -6.21 -3.80 -2.19
CA ALA A 95 -6.58 -5.12 -2.66
C ALA A 95 -8.02 -5.12 -3.21
N GLY A 96 -8.35 -6.16 -3.95
CA GLY A 96 -9.69 -6.51 -4.38
C GLY A 96 -9.77 -8.03 -4.53
N ASN A 97 -10.95 -8.59 -4.37
CA ASN A 97 -11.16 -10.02 -4.55
C ASN A 97 -12.59 -10.30 -5.01
N PHE A 98 -12.76 -11.42 -5.71
CA PHE A 98 -14.06 -12.03 -5.99
C PHE A 98 -14.07 -13.41 -5.35
N ILE A 99 -15.06 -13.69 -4.52
CA ILE A 99 -15.28 -14.99 -3.92
C ILE A 99 -16.24 -15.75 -4.83
N SER A 100 -15.73 -16.71 -5.59
CA SER A 100 -16.50 -17.48 -6.55
C SER A 100 -15.83 -18.83 -6.86
N PRO A 101 -16.59 -19.90 -7.16
CA PRO A 101 -16.04 -21.07 -7.80
C PRO A 101 -15.28 -20.65 -9.08
N THR A 102 -14.13 -21.26 -9.33
CA THR A 102 -13.25 -20.85 -10.44
C THR A 102 -13.92 -21.02 -11.79
N GLU A 103 -14.70 -22.08 -11.98
CA GLU A 103 -15.47 -22.36 -13.21
C GLU A 103 -16.53 -21.31 -13.52
N ASN A 104 -16.91 -20.47 -12.55
CA ASN A 104 -17.88 -19.39 -12.70
C ASN A 104 -17.22 -18.00 -12.82
N LEU A 105 -15.89 -17.93 -12.74
CA LEU A 105 -15.18 -16.65 -12.90
C LEU A 105 -15.10 -16.23 -14.37
N SER A 106 -15.41 -14.98 -14.65
CA SER A 106 -15.06 -14.41 -15.96
C SER A 106 -13.55 -14.13 -16.06
N GLU A 107 -13.02 -14.14 -17.29
CA GLU A 107 -11.62 -13.75 -17.55
C GLU A 107 -11.31 -12.34 -17.01
N ASN A 108 -12.26 -11.41 -17.13
CA ASN A 108 -12.12 -10.06 -16.61
C ASN A 108 -12.05 -10.02 -15.07
N ALA A 109 -12.77 -10.89 -14.36
CA ALA A 109 -12.72 -10.96 -12.90
C ALA A 109 -11.31 -11.37 -12.42
N PHE A 110 -10.70 -12.37 -13.07
CA PHE A 110 -9.31 -12.76 -12.77
C PHE A 110 -8.35 -11.60 -13.04
N LYS A 111 -8.43 -11.01 -14.25
CA LYS A 111 -7.57 -9.92 -14.67
C LYS A 111 -7.63 -8.71 -13.72
N VAL A 112 -8.83 -8.26 -13.34
CA VAL A 112 -9.00 -7.11 -12.45
C VAL A 112 -8.34 -7.33 -11.09
N VAL A 113 -8.43 -8.52 -10.52
CA VAL A 113 -7.76 -8.83 -9.24
C VAL A 113 -6.24 -8.80 -9.39
N VAL A 114 -5.70 -9.40 -10.45
CA VAL A 114 -4.26 -9.37 -10.75
C VAL A 114 -3.77 -7.94 -10.96
N ASP A 115 -4.51 -7.13 -11.72
CA ASP A 115 -4.17 -5.74 -12.01
C ASP A 115 -4.10 -4.90 -10.72
N ILE A 116 -5.05 -5.09 -9.80
CA ILE A 116 -5.05 -4.33 -8.53
C ILE A 116 -3.99 -4.85 -7.58
N VAL A 117 -3.98 -6.17 -7.34
CA VAL A 117 -3.24 -6.77 -6.23
C VAL A 117 -1.77 -6.98 -6.57
N LEU A 118 -1.47 -7.47 -7.77
CA LEU A 118 -0.10 -7.75 -8.19
C LEU A 118 0.53 -6.54 -8.89
N LEU A 119 -0.07 -6.11 -10.00
CA LEU A 119 0.50 -5.02 -10.79
C LEU A 119 0.42 -3.69 -10.04
N GLY A 120 -0.67 -3.41 -9.32
CA GLY A 120 -0.78 -2.22 -8.49
C GLY A 120 0.25 -2.16 -7.36
N THR A 121 0.51 -3.30 -6.70
CA THR A 121 1.61 -3.42 -5.72
C THR A 121 2.96 -3.17 -6.38
N PHE A 122 3.22 -3.74 -7.55
CA PHE A 122 4.46 -3.55 -8.28
C PHE A 122 4.64 -2.09 -8.71
N ASN A 123 3.63 -1.45 -9.28
CA ASN A 123 3.67 -0.05 -9.72
C ASN A 123 4.01 0.90 -8.57
N MET A 124 3.31 0.76 -7.44
CA MET A 124 3.59 1.56 -6.24
C MET A 124 5.00 1.29 -5.70
N THR A 125 5.40 0.01 -5.64
CA THR A 125 6.73 -0.39 -5.18
C THR A 125 7.83 0.18 -6.07
N LEU A 126 7.66 0.13 -7.40
CA LEU A 126 8.63 0.67 -8.35
C LEU A 126 8.76 2.19 -8.22
N ALA A 127 7.64 2.91 -8.16
CA ALA A 127 7.65 4.37 -8.11
C ALA A 127 8.24 4.88 -6.78
N VAL A 128 7.73 4.38 -5.64
CA VAL A 128 8.22 4.79 -4.31
C VAL A 128 9.61 4.23 -4.04
N GLY A 129 9.91 3.02 -4.51
CA GLY A 129 11.23 2.40 -4.37
C GLY A 129 12.34 3.21 -5.03
N LYS A 130 12.10 3.82 -6.20
CA LYS A 130 13.06 4.75 -6.83
C LYS A 130 13.37 5.95 -5.93
N GLU A 131 12.37 6.51 -5.25
CA GLU A 131 12.58 7.60 -4.28
C GLU A 131 13.40 7.11 -3.07
N MET A 132 13.10 5.92 -2.55
CA MET A 132 13.83 5.31 -1.43
C MET A 132 15.27 4.98 -1.79
N ILE A 133 15.55 4.50 -3.01
CA ILE A 133 16.90 4.29 -3.53
C ILE A 133 17.70 5.59 -3.56
N ASN A 134 17.09 6.68 -4.05
CA ASN A 134 17.73 8.00 -4.05
C ASN A 134 17.99 8.49 -2.62
N GLN A 135 17.12 8.18 -1.67
CA GLN A 135 17.26 8.49 -0.25
C GLN A 135 18.29 7.60 0.47
N LYS A 136 18.70 6.48 -0.15
CA LYS A 136 19.53 5.41 0.45
C LYS A 136 18.94 4.85 1.75
N LYS A 137 17.65 4.80 1.84
CA LYS A 137 16.89 4.25 2.96
C LYS A 137 15.42 4.09 2.58
N GLY A 138 14.75 3.10 3.16
CA GLY A 138 13.32 2.92 3.02
C GLY A 138 12.86 1.55 3.50
N THR A 139 11.57 1.42 3.73
CA THR A 139 10.95 0.15 4.08
C THR A 139 9.70 -0.06 3.26
N ILE A 140 9.55 -1.22 2.63
CA ILE A 140 8.34 -1.59 1.89
C ILE A 140 7.70 -2.78 2.58
N LEU A 141 6.45 -2.61 3.00
CA LEU A 141 5.65 -3.65 3.62
C LEU A 141 4.48 -4.02 2.69
N ASN A 142 4.40 -5.28 2.33
CA ASN A 142 3.33 -5.81 1.47
C ASN A 142 2.36 -6.67 2.28
N ILE A 143 1.07 -6.34 2.26
CA ILE A 143 0.03 -7.16 2.90
C ILE A 143 -0.28 -8.35 2.00
N VAL A 144 -0.05 -9.54 2.53
CA VAL A 144 -0.34 -10.82 1.88
C VAL A 144 -1.30 -11.65 2.72
N THR A 145 -1.59 -12.86 2.29
CA THR A 145 -2.49 -13.80 2.98
C THR A 145 -1.87 -15.19 3.02
N THR A 146 -2.30 -16.02 3.95
CA THR A 146 -1.78 -17.40 4.11
C THR A 146 -1.97 -18.25 2.86
N TYR A 147 -3.05 -18.05 2.12
CA TYR A 147 -3.34 -18.81 0.90
C TYR A 147 -2.41 -18.46 -0.28
N ALA A 148 -1.51 -17.49 -0.14
CA ALA A 148 -0.38 -17.30 -1.06
C ALA A 148 0.61 -18.48 -1.06
N TRP A 149 0.60 -19.29 -0.01
CA TRP A 149 1.44 -20.49 0.17
C TRP A 149 0.65 -21.79 0.23
N THR A 150 -0.54 -21.77 0.84
CA THR A 150 -1.33 -22.99 1.11
C THR A 150 -2.40 -23.28 0.06
N GLY A 151 -2.79 -22.28 -0.72
CA GLY A 151 -4.01 -22.33 -1.54
C GLY A 151 -5.28 -22.15 -0.71
N SER A 152 -6.37 -21.80 -1.36
CA SER A 152 -7.73 -21.73 -0.78
C SER A 152 -8.77 -21.80 -1.90
N GLY A 153 -9.90 -22.47 -1.66
CA GLY A 153 -11.03 -22.48 -2.58
C GLY A 153 -11.64 -21.08 -2.76
N TYR A 154 -12.26 -20.84 -3.90
CA TYR A 154 -13.06 -19.67 -4.24
C TYR A 154 -12.31 -18.32 -4.34
N VAL A 155 -10.98 -18.29 -4.21
CA VAL A 155 -10.16 -17.06 -4.22
C VAL A 155 -8.93 -17.18 -5.12
N VAL A 156 -9.02 -18.01 -6.15
CA VAL A 156 -7.89 -18.30 -7.07
C VAL A 156 -7.20 -17.05 -7.62
N PRO A 157 -7.90 -15.99 -8.09
CA PRO A 157 -7.23 -14.78 -8.58
C PRO A 157 -6.38 -14.09 -7.51
N SER A 158 -6.94 -13.96 -6.29
CA SER A 158 -6.24 -13.35 -5.16
C SER A 158 -5.07 -14.20 -4.68
N SER A 159 -5.22 -15.53 -4.66
CA SER A 159 -4.16 -16.48 -4.29
C SER A 159 -2.96 -16.34 -5.24
N ALA A 160 -3.21 -16.37 -6.55
CA ALA A 160 -2.19 -16.20 -7.58
C ALA A 160 -1.49 -14.82 -7.47
N ALA A 161 -2.28 -13.75 -7.34
CA ALA A 161 -1.75 -12.40 -7.22
C ALA A 161 -0.90 -12.22 -5.96
N LYS A 162 -1.35 -12.73 -4.80
CA LYS A 162 -0.62 -12.64 -3.53
C LYS A 162 0.64 -13.51 -3.51
N ALA A 163 0.64 -14.66 -4.18
CA ALA A 163 1.86 -15.44 -4.39
C ALA A 163 2.89 -14.66 -5.24
N GLY A 164 2.43 -13.96 -6.29
CA GLY A 164 3.26 -13.03 -7.05
C GLY A 164 3.84 -11.89 -6.20
N VAL A 165 3.04 -11.31 -5.30
CA VAL A 165 3.51 -10.27 -4.36
C VAL A 165 4.60 -10.82 -3.43
N VAL A 166 4.48 -12.06 -2.95
CA VAL A 166 5.55 -12.72 -2.16
C VAL A 166 6.82 -12.86 -2.97
N ALA A 167 6.71 -13.29 -4.24
CA ALA A 167 7.86 -13.42 -5.13
C ALA A 167 8.56 -12.07 -5.38
N ILE A 168 7.79 -11.00 -5.68
CA ILE A 168 8.30 -9.63 -5.82
C ILE A 168 9.02 -9.20 -4.54
N THR A 169 8.41 -9.42 -3.38
CA THR A 169 8.99 -9.04 -2.08
C THR A 169 10.36 -9.66 -1.87
N ARG A 170 10.48 -10.97 -2.12
CA ARG A 170 11.74 -11.71 -1.97
C ARG A 170 12.81 -11.26 -2.96
N SER A 171 12.43 -11.09 -4.24
CA SER A 171 13.36 -10.69 -5.29
C SER A 171 13.91 -9.29 -5.05
N LEU A 172 13.04 -8.33 -4.73
CA LEU A 172 13.46 -6.96 -4.48
C LEU A 172 14.23 -6.82 -3.16
N ALA A 173 13.94 -7.63 -2.14
CA ALA A 173 14.74 -7.64 -0.92
C ALA A 173 16.22 -8.02 -1.19
N VAL A 174 16.45 -8.95 -2.13
CA VAL A 174 17.82 -9.30 -2.55
C VAL A 174 18.43 -8.21 -3.44
N GLU A 175 17.68 -7.74 -4.43
CA GLU A 175 18.18 -6.79 -5.43
C GLU A 175 18.48 -5.41 -4.82
N TRP A 176 17.62 -4.93 -3.93
CA TRP A 176 17.66 -3.58 -3.36
C TRP A 176 18.34 -3.49 -1.98
N ALA A 177 18.74 -4.60 -1.37
CA ALA A 177 19.44 -4.61 -0.08
C ALA A 177 20.64 -3.65 -0.03
N LYS A 178 21.35 -3.48 -1.15
CA LYS A 178 22.51 -2.59 -1.26
C LYS A 178 22.20 -1.09 -1.15
N TYR A 179 20.93 -0.73 -1.17
CA TYR A 179 20.51 0.69 -1.12
C TYR A 179 20.04 1.15 0.27
N GLY A 180 19.97 0.24 1.26
CA GLY A 180 19.46 0.52 2.60
C GLY A 180 17.98 0.28 2.71
#